data_73bb9c7eb80c124bd7b6f51cda8255e2
#
_entry.id   73bb9c7eb80c124bd7b6f51cda8255e2
#
_cell.length_a   1.000
_cell.length_b   1.000
_cell.length_c   1.000
_cell.angle_alpha   90.00
_cell.angle_beta   90.00
_cell.angle_gamma   90.00
#
_symmetry.space_group_name_H-M   'P 1'
#
loop_
_entity.id
_entity.type
_entity.pdbx_description
1 polymer ?
#
loop_
_entity_poly.entity_id
_entity_poly.type
_entity_poly.pdbx_seq_one_letter_code
_entity_poly.pdbx_strand_id
1 'polypeptide(L)'
;MEVKDLKPALIWQCFDEITKVPRPSRHEEQIRKFLLDFAAAHNLAAKTDAVGNVVMTKPATPGCENAPTVILQAHMDMVAEKNNDVKHDFMKDPIDTYIDGDWVKARGTTLGADNGIGMAACMAALIDKDLVHGPLECLFTVNEEIGLEGAINLGEGMITGKILINLDSEDDGEIFVGCAGGIDTTAIFHYRRSVAPEHFHFLKVSVSGLLGGHSGGDIHQGRANANKLIARFLWGLSQEHEVAVCEFNGGNLRNAIPREACAVFGIHGEAKQTVADALDAFAREIQGEFAGIEPSVKFDIESIERPAYCIDSDTSLRLIRALYSAPHGVYSMSRDLPGLVETSTNLAAVKMEEGDTIKVTTSQRSSVESRKFDIAHQVEAHFQLAGAEVSHSDGYPGWAPNMKSPIMKIAAEAYEELFDVKPAIKAIHAGLECGLFLETRPELDMVSFGPTMTGVHSPDEQLNIPTVEKFWRHLELTLAKVAKS
;
A
#
# COMPACT_ATOMS: atom_id res chain seq x y z
N MET A 1 -28.47 -1.50 21.01
CA MET A 1 -28.17 -2.60 20.10
C MET A 1 -26.64 -2.72 20.11
N GLU A 2 -26.13 -3.90 20.39
CA GLU A 2 -24.68 -4.16 20.35
C GLU A 2 -24.29 -4.65 18.96
N VAL A 3 -23.00 -4.61 18.61
CA VAL A 3 -22.52 -5.03 17.28
C VAL A 3 -22.92 -6.47 16.95
N LYS A 4 -22.83 -7.39 17.91
CA LYS A 4 -23.25 -8.80 17.76
C LYS A 4 -24.75 -9.01 17.45
N ASP A 5 -25.59 -7.99 17.68
CA ASP A 5 -27.06 -8.06 17.44
C ASP A 5 -27.41 -7.67 16.00
N LEU A 6 -26.46 -7.16 15.21
CA LEU A 6 -26.62 -6.78 13.81
C LEU A 6 -26.93 -7.99 12.91
N LYS A 7 -27.33 -7.75 11.68
CA LYS A 7 -27.64 -8.77 10.67
C LYS A 7 -26.72 -8.65 9.46
N PRO A 8 -26.27 -9.74 8.88
CA PRO A 8 -26.49 -11.16 9.26
C PRO A 8 -25.83 -11.52 10.59
N ALA A 9 -26.57 -12.23 11.45
CA ALA A 9 -26.17 -12.43 12.85
C ALA A 9 -24.82 -13.15 12.99
N LEU A 10 -24.57 -14.17 12.18
CA LEU A 10 -23.39 -15.03 12.34
C LEU A 10 -22.08 -14.28 12.10
N ILE A 11 -22.01 -13.49 11.03
CA ILE A 11 -20.79 -12.70 10.72
C ILE A 11 -20.52 -11.63 11.77
N TRP A 12 -21.59 -10.94 12.26
CA TRP A 12 -21.43 -9.92 13.28
C TRP A 12 -21.09 -10.48 14.67
N GLN A 13 -21.56 -11.69 15.00
CA GLN A 13 -21.14 -12.39 16.21
C GLN A 13 -19.66 -12.76 16.15
N CYS A 14 -19.20 -13.32 15.03
CA CYS A 14 -17.78 -13.60 14.83
C CYS A 14 -16.92 -12.33 14.89
N PHE A 15 -17.36 -11.23 14.26
CA PHE A 15 -16.66 -9.96 14.30
C PHE A 15 -16.56 -9.40 15.73
N ASP A 16 -17.65 -9.41 16.49
CA ASP A 16 -17.67 -8.97 17.89
C ASP A 16 -16.75 -9.82 18.77
N GLU A 17 -16.61 -11.12 18.51
CA GLU A 17 -15.64 -11.96 19.21
C GLU A 17 -14.19 -11.61 18.85
N ILE A 18 -13.89 -11.35 17.59
CA ILE A 18 -12.56 -10.95 17.11
C ILE A 18 -12.13 -9.63 17.75
N THR A 19 -13.03 -8.63 17.83
CA THR A 19 -12.70 -7.31 18.43
C THR A 19 -12.32 -7.38 19.90
N LYS A 20 -12.62 -8.47 20.59
CA LYS A 20 -12.24 -8.71 21.99
C LYS A 20 -10.84 -9.28 22.15
N VAL A 21 -10.20 -9.70 21.07
CA VAL A 21 -8.90 -10.36 21.09
C VAL A 21 -7.82 -9.41 20.55
N PRO A 22 -6.82 -9.02 21.37
CA PRO A 22 -5.67 -8.26 20.93
C PRO A 22 -4.93 -8.96 19.77
N ARG A 23 -4.66 -8.19 18.69
CA ARG A 23 -4.04 -8.74 17.47
C ARG A 23 -3.21 -7.71 16.68
N PRO A 24 -2.46 -6.80 17.36
CA PRO A 24 -1.61 -5.88 16.62
C PRO A 24 -0.54 -6.65 15.85
N SER A 25 -0.15 -6.16 14.68
CA SER A 25 0.92 -6.77 13.85
C SER A 25 2.16 -7.09 14.67
N ARG A 26 2.80 -8.21 14.43
CA ARG A 26 3.91 -8.85 15.18
C ARG A 26 3.54 -9.45 16.54
N HIS A 27 2.27 -9.38 16.94
CA HIS A 27 1.80 -9.87 18.24
C HIS A 27 0.48 -10.62 18.12
N GLU A 28 0.41 -11.54 17.15
CA GLU A 28 -0.81 -12.28 16.79
C GLU A 28 -1.01 -13.57 17.61
N GLU A 29 -0.19 -13.84 18.64
CA GLU A 29 -0.29 -15.06 19.41
C GLU A 29 -1.68 -15.26 20.05
N GLN A 30 -2.31 -14.18 20.50
CA GLN A 30 -3.63 -14.25 21.14
C GLN A 30 -4.72 -14.57 20.12
N ILE A 31 -4.75 -13.89 18.98
CA ILE A 31 -5.73 -14.18 17.93
C ILE A 31 -5.51 -15.54 17.29
N ARG A 32 -4.27 -15.98 17.09
CA ARG A 32 -3.96 -17.32 16.61
C ARG A 32 -4.47 -18.40 17.58
N LYS A 33 -4.24 -18.20 18.88
CA LYS A 33 -4.79 -19.11 19.89
C LYS A 33 -6.33 -19.12 19.85
N PHE A 34 -6.97 -17.96 19.75
CA PHE A 34 -8.41 -17.83 19.62
C PHE A 34 -8.95 -18.62 18.42
N LEU A 35 -8.31 -18.50 17.24
CA LEU A 35 -8.69 -19.24 16.03
C LEU A 35 -8.56 -20.76 16.22
N LEU A 36 -7.50 -21.22 16.87
CA LEU A 36 -7.31 -22.65 17.15
C LEU A 36 -8.33 -23.19 18.18
N ASP A 37 -8.64 -22.40 19.21
CA ASP A 37 -9.68 -22.73 20.19
C ASP A 37 -11.08 -22.76 19.52
N PHE A 38 -11.36 -21.82 18.62
CA PHE A 38 -12.57 -21.81 17.80
C PHE A 38 -12.69 -23.07 16.94
N ALA A 39 -11.62 -23.45 16.24
CA ALA A 39 -11.59 -24.68 15.45
C ALA A 39 -11.91 -25.92 16.31
N ALA A 40 -11.29 -26.03 17.48
CA ALA A 40 -11.52 -27.12 18.41
C ALA A 40 -12.97 -27.16 18.92
N ALA A 41 -13.55 -25.98 19.28
CA ALA A 41 -14.91 -25.86 19.76
C ALA A 41 -15.97 -26.30 18.72
N HIS A 42 -15.66 -26.11 17.43
CA HIS A 42 -16.53 -26.42 16.30
C HIS A 42 -16.17 -27.74 15.59
N ASN A 43 -15.23 -28.54 16.12
CA ASN A 43 -14.73 -29.77 15.54
C ASN A 43 -14.19 -29.61 14.11
N LEU A 44 -13.54 -28.50 13.82
CA LEU A 44 -12.87 -28.21 12.55
C LEU A 44 -11.41 -28.68 12.60
N ALA A 45 -10.91 -29.23 11.50
CA ALA A 45 -9.48 -29.46 11.38
C ALA A 45 -8.75 -28.15 11.17
N ALA A 46 -7.66 -27.94 11.90
CA ALA A 46 -6.83 -26.77 11.81
C ALA A 46 -5.35 -27.13 11.79
N LYS A 47 -4.53 -26.35 11.10
CA LYS A 47 -3.07 -26.47 11.07
C LYS A 47 -2.43 -25.09 11.04
N THR A 48 -1.20 -25.01 11.52
CA THR A 48 -0.37 -23.79 11.49
C THR A 48 0.95 -24.08 10.82
N ASP A 49 1.52 -23.09 10.17
CA ASP A 49 2.89 -23.14 9.65
C ASP A 49 3.91 -22.52 10.62
N ALA A 50 5.16 -22.45 10.16
CA ALA A 50 6.28 -21.99 10.97
C ALA A 50 6.21 -20.49 11.33
N VAL A 51 5.57 -19.67 10.49
CA VAL A 51 5.44 -18.21 10.73
C VAL A 51 4.18 -17.87 11.51
N GLY A 52 3.23 -18.82 11.61
CA GLY A 52 2.03 -18.67 12.42
C GLY A 52 0.74 -18.47 11.63
N ASN A 53 0.76 -18.60 10.31
CA ASN A 53 -0.48 -18.70 9.54
C ASN A 53 -1.34 -19.85 10.01
N VAL A 54 -2.65 -19.69 9.93
CA VAL A 54 -3.63 -20.72 10.32
C VAL A 54 -4.47 -21.08 9.12
N VAL A 55 -4.68 -22.39 8.89
CA VAL A 55 -5.66 -22.89 7.92
C VAL A 55 -6.65 -23.78 8.65
N MET A 56 -7.94 -23.47 8.51
CA MET A 56 -9.04 -24.31 8.96
C MET A 56 -9.78 -24.90 7.77
N THR A 57 -10.26 -26.15 7.90
CA THR A 57 -10.95 -26.82 6.80
C THR A 57 -12.35 -27.26 7.20
N LYS A 58 -13.27 -27.20 6.23
CA LYS A 58 -14.65 -27.70 6.35
C LYS A 58 -14.95 -28.64 5.19
N PRO A 59 -15.46 -29.86 5.43
CA PRO A 59 -15.94 -30.76 4.38
C PRO A 59 -17.05 -30.11 3.54
N ALA A 60 -17.17 -30.51 2.30
CA ALA A 60 -18.25 -30.06 1.42
C ALA A 60 -19.65 -30.32 1.99
N THR A 61 -20.59 -29.49 1.59
CA THR A 61 -22.02 -29.77 1.76
C THR A 61 -22.37 -31.11 1.06
N PRO A 62 -23.23 -31.97 1.66
CA PRO A 62 -23.62 -33.21 1.05
C PRO A 62 -24.10 -33.05 -0.40
N GLY A 63 -23.50 -33.82 -1.32
CA GLY A 63 -23.72 -33.74 -2.75
C GLY A 63 -22.79 -32.80 -3.50
N CYS A 64 -21.91 -32.08 -2.82
CA CYS A 64 -20.91 -31.17 -3.39
C CYS A 64 -19.46 -31.65 -3.17
N GLU A 65 -19.24 -32.93 -2.84
CA GLU A 65 -17.92 -33.48 -2.47
C GLU A 65 -16.92 -33.45 -3.63
N ASN A 66 -17.41 -33.43 -4.87
CA ASN A 66 -16.57 -33.39 -6.08
C ASN A 66 -16.35 -31.97 -6.61
N ALA A 67 -16.93 -30.96 -5.95
CA ALA A 67 -16.73 -29.56 -6.35
C ALA A 67 -15.28 -29.12 -6.05
N PRO A 68 -14.77 -28.10 -6.75
CA PRO A 68 -13.46 -27.53 -6.47
C PRO A 68 -13.36 -27.05 -5.03
N THR A 69 -12.22 -27.28 -4.39
CA THR A 69 -11.89 -26.68 -3.10
C THR A 69 -11.72 -25.17 -3.25
N VAL A 70 -12.42 -24.41 -2.43
CA VAL A 70 -12.30 -22.94 -2.38
C VAL A 70 -11.51 -22.55 -1.14
N ILE A 71 -10.55 -21.66 -1.33
CA ILE A 71 -9.79 -21.00 -0.26
C ILE A 71 -10.44 -19.66 -0.01
N LEU A 72 -10.88 -19.39 1.22
CA LEU A 72 -11.22 -18.07 1.71
C LEU A 72 -10.01 -17.52 2.47
N GLN A 73 -9.61 -16.29 2.20
CA GLN A 73 -8.40 -15.75 2.80
C GLN A 73 -8.64 -14.38 3.41
N ALA A 74 -8.10 -14.17 4.61
CA ALA A 74 -8.06 -12.90 5.34
C ALA A 74 -6.79 -12.85 6.20
N HIS A 75 -6.28 -11.64 6.51
CA HIS A 75 -5.20 -11.51 7.48
C HIS A 75 -5.72 -11.37 8.91
N MET A 76 -4.91 -11.79 9.90
CA MET A 76 -5.35 -11.82 11.29
C MET A 76 -4.83 -10.66 12.13
N ASP A 77 -3.81 -9.95 11.68
CA ASP A 77 -3.30 -8.77 12.35
C ASP A 77 -4.15 -7.52 12.07
N MET A 78 -3.81 -6.42 12.70
CA MET A 78 -4.40 -5.10 12.48
C MET A 78 -3.40 -3.99 12.79
N VAL A 79 -3.54 -2.85 12.15
CA VAL A 79 -2.83 -1.62 12.52
C VAL A 79 -3.31 -1.13 13.88
N ALA A 80 -2.37 -0.88 14.80
CA ALA A 80 -2.62 -0.47 16.18
C ALA A 80 -2.42 1.04 16.33
N GLU A 81 -3.41 1.84 15.92
CA GLU A 81 -3.37 3.30 16.00
C GLU A 81 -4.47 3.83 16.96
N LYS A 82 -4.17 4.92 17.67
CA LYS A 82 -5.12 5.59 18.58
C LYS A 82 -4.87 7.08 18.67
N ASN A 83 -5.91 7.81 19.06
CA ASN A 83 -5.76 9.23 19.40
C ASN A 83 -4.89 9.42 20.65
N ASN A 84 -4.12 10.49 20.69
CA ASN A 84 -3.14 10.76 21.76
C ASN A 84 -3.75 10.86 23.16
N ASP A 85 -5.01 11.24 23.27
CA ASP A 85 -5.78 11.39 24.51
C ASP A 85 -6.46 10.09 24.98
N VAL A 86 -6.44 9.04 24.16
CA VAL A 86 -7.07 7.75 24.46
C VAL A 86 -6.09 6.82 25.17
N LYS A 87 -6.54 6.30 26.33
CA LYS A 87 -5.82 5.26 27.07
C LYS A 87 -6.29 3.90 26.59
N HIS A 88 -5.47 3.24 25.80
CA HIS A 88 -5.71 1.90 25.27
C HIS A 88 -4.38 1.15 25.12
N ASP A 89 -4.35 -0.11 25.54
CA ASP A 89 -3.20 -1.01 25.38
C ASP A 89 -3.57 -2.12 24.39
N PHE A 90 -3.19 -1.98 23.13
CA PHE A 90 -3.49 -2.96 22.08
C PHE A 90 -2.97 -4.37 22.35
N MET A 91 -2.13 -4.56 23.37
CA MET A 91 -1.65 -5.88 23.79
C MET A 91 -2.62 -6.58 24.76
N LYS A 92 -3.61 -5.85 25.32
CA LYS A 92 -4.45 -6.36 26.41
C LYS A 92 -5.91 -5.99 26.29
N ASP A 93 -6.20 -4.78 25.80
CA ASP A 93 -7.55 -4.24 25.87
C ASP A 93 -8.36 -4.64 24.61
N PRO A 94 -9.63 -5.00 24.75
CA PRO A 94 -10.53 -5.19 23.62
C PRO A 94 -10.81 -3.86 22.92
N ILE A 95 -11.12 -3.89 21.65
CA ILE A 95 -11.59 -2.72 20.92
C ILE A 95 -12.99 -2.34 21.39
N ASP A 96 -13.16 -1.09 21.85
CA ASP A 96 -14.44 -0.55 22.30
C ASP A 96 -15.29 -0.10 21.10
N THR A 97 -16.09 -1.03 20.57
CA THR A 97 -16.91 -0.81 19.37
C THR A 97 -18.25 -0.18 19.72
N TYR A 98 -18.77 0.64 18.80
CA TYR A 98 -20.11 1.22 18.89
C TYR A 98 -20.74 1.42 17.50
N ILE A 99 -22.06 1.57 17.48
CA ILE A 99 -22.84 1.82 16.27
C ILE A 99 -23.17 3.31 16.19
N ASP A 100 -22.88 3.91 15.02
CA ASP A 100 -23.20 5.29 14.68
C ASP A 100 -23.92 5.34 13.32
N GLY A 101 -25.24 5.41 13.36
CA GLY A 101 -26.07 5.30 12.14
C GLY A 101 -25.86 3.96 11.44
N ASP A 102 -25.41 4.01 10.19
CA ASP A 102 -25.13 2.83 9.35
C ASP A 102 -23.67 2.33 9.50
N TRP A 103 -22.95 2.77 10.52
CA TRP A 103 -21.54 2.45 10.68
C TRP A 103 -21.22 1.81 12.02
N VAL A 104 -20.33 0.84 12.02
CA VAL A 104 -19.61 0.37 13.20
C VAL A 104 -18.28 1.08 13.28
N LYS A 105 -17.94 1.60 14.48
CA LYS A 105 -16.73 2.38 14.78
C LYS A 105 -16.09 1.93 16.09
N ALA A 106 -14.85 2.37 16.34
CA ALA A 106 -14.16 2.23 17.59
C ALA A 106 -13.98 3.57 18.32
N ARG A 107 -13.91 3.56 19.67
CA ARG A 107 -13.76 4.80 20.48
C ARG A 107 -12.30 5.25 20.54
N GLY A 108 -11.88 5.99 19.51
CA GLY A 108 -10.57 6.65 19.46
C GLY A 108 -9.39 5.72 19.21
N THR A 109 -9.66 4.52 18.74
CA THR A 109 -8.68 3.55 18.21
C THR A 109 -9.05 3.13 16.81
N THR A 110 -8.15 2.49 16.07
CA THR A 110 -8.51 1.67 14.91
C THR A 110 -9.58 0.66 15.31
N LEU A 111 -10.50 0.36 14.39
CA LEU A 111 -11.56 -0.64 14.58
C LEU A 111 -11.04 -2.06 14.35
N GLY A 112 -10.10 -2.21 13.42
CA GLY A 112 -9.63 -3.49 12.91
C GLY A 112 -10.68 -4.22 12.09
N ALA A 113 -11.55 -3.50 11.39
CA ALA A 113 -12.42 -4.07 10.38
C ALA A 113 -11.60 -4.62 9.22
N ASP A 114 -10.52 -3.95 8.90
CA ASP A 114 -9.40 -4.41 8.10
C ASP A 114 -8.49 -5.32 8.98
N ASN A 115 -8.36 -6.61 8.74
CA ASN A 115 -9.27 -7.48 7.98
C ASN A 115 -10.14 -8.38 8.92
N GLY A 116 -10.57 -7.79 10.05
CA GLY A 116 -11.41 -8.51 11.02
C GLY A 116 -12.75 -8.95 10.44
N ILE A 117 -13.31 -8.21 9.48
CA ILE A 117 -14.57 -8.61 8.84
C ILE A 117 -14.37 -9.76 7.85
N GLY A 118 -13.24 -9.82 7.14
CA GLY A 118 -12.85 -10.98 6.32
C GLY A 118 -12.63 -12.22 7.18
N MET A 119 -11.92 -12.07 8.32
CA MET A 119 -11.81 -13.16 9.31
C MET A 119 -13.18 -13.64 9.80
N ALA A 120 -14.08 -12.70 10.13
CA ALA A 120 -15.43 -13.03 10.61
C ALA A 120 -16.24 -13.77 9.53
N ALA A 121 -16.09 -13.41 8.26
CA ALA A 121 -16.72 -14.11 7.14
C ALA A 121 -16.16 -15.53 6.98
N CYS A 122 -14.84 -15.73 7.09
CA CYS A 122 -14.22 -17.06 7.11
C CYS A 122 -14.77 -17.92 8.26
N MET A 123 -14.79 -17.38 9.48
CA MET A 123 -15.32 -18.09 10.65
C MET A 123 -16.81 -18.42 10.50
N ALA A 124 -17.62 -17.47 10.01
CA ALA A 124 -19.03 -17.67 9.76
C ALA A 124 -19.24 -18.78 8.71
N ALA A 125 -18.51 -18.76 7.60
CA ALA A 125 -18.59 -19.79 6.56
C ALA A 125 -18.25 -21.20 7.10
N LEU A 126 -17.29 -21.29 8.01
CA LEU A 126 -16.90 -22.57 8.64
C LEU A 126 -18.00 -23.18 9.50
N ILE A 127 -18.82 -22.37 10.18
CA ILE A 127 -19.81 -22.85 11.16
C ILE A 127 -21.26 -22.78 10.66
N ASP A 128 -21.52 -22.05 9.58
CA ASP A 128 -22.85 -21.97 8.98
C ASP A 128 -23.26 -23.32 8.42
N LYS A 129 -24.44 -23.84 8.85
CA LYS A 129 -24.97 -25.14 8.46
C LYS A 129 -25.83 -25.07 7.20
N ASP A 130 -26.27 -23.90 6.84
CA ASP A 130 -27.17 -23.66 5.70
C ASP A 130 -26.40 -23.26 4.43
N LEU A 131 -25.12 -22.93 4.57
CA LEU A 131 -24.25 -22.56 3.47
C LEU A 131 -23.98 -23.75 2.52
N VAL A 132 -24.24 -23.55 1.23
CA VAL A 132 -23.95 -24.56 0.18
C VAL A 132 -22.56 -24.30 -0.41
N HIS A 133 -21.66 -25.27 -0.28
CA HIS A 133 -20.26 -25.11 -0.72
C HIS A 133 -19.59 -26.46 -1.03
N GLY A 134 -18.55 -26.44 -1.86
CA GLY A 134 -17.57 -27.53 -1.99
C GLY A 134 -16.66 -27.59 -0.74
N PRO A 135 -15.57 -28.37 -0.76
CA PRO A 135 -14.60 -28.32 0.34
C PRO A 135 -14.07 -26.89 0.54
N LEU A 136 -13.98 -26.42 1.80
CA LEU A 136 -13.46 -25.09 2.13
C LEU A 136 -12.14 -25.17 2.89
N GLU A 137 -11.24 -24.28 2.56
CA GLU A 137 -10.03 -23.93 3.32
C GLU A 137 -10.13 -22.45 3.68
N CYS A 138 -10.06 -22.11 4.97
CA CYS A 138 -9.98 -20.73 5.42
C CYS A 138 -8.55 -20.45 5.89
N LEU A 139 -7.84 -19.60 5.16
CA LEU A 139 -6.47 -19.19 5.42
C LEU A 139 -6.49 -17.86 6.15
N PHE A 140 -5.84 -17.80 7.31
CA PHE A 140 -5.61 -16.59 8.09
C PHE A 140 -4.10 -16.32 8.13
N THR A 141 -3.67 -15.23 7.52
CA THR A 141 -2.27 -14.85 7.43
C THR A 141 -1.84 -13.92 8.56
N VAL A 142 -0.55 -13.88 8.88
CA VAL A 142 0.06 -12.99 9.87
C VAL A 142 0.80 -11.84 9.20
N ASN A 143 0.97 -10.70 9.92
CA ASN A 143 1.84 -9.59 9.53
C ASN A 143 1.60 -9.07 8.10
N GLU A 144 0.34 -8.98 7.67
CA GLU A 144 -0.01 -8.38 6.39
C GLU A 144 0.42 -6.91 6.36
N GLU A 145 -0.01 -6.14 7.36
CA GLU A 145 0.08 -4.70 7.49
C GLU A 145 1.51 -4.13 7.56
N ILE A 146 2.48 -4.98 7.85
CA ILE A 146 3.89 -4.59 8.01
C ILE A 146 4.82 -5.19 6.97
N GLY A 147 4.29 -5.87 5.96
CA GLY A 147 5.11 -6.38 4.88
C GLY A 147 4.69 -7.72 4.30
N LEU A 148 3.45 -8.17 4.48
CA LEU A 148 2.88 -9.38 3.85
C LEU A 148 3.61 -10.68 4.26
N GLU A 149 4.22 -10.70 5.47
CA GLU A 149 5.14 -11.74 5.91
C GLU A 149 4.51 -13.15 5.90
N GLY A 150 3.23 -13.22 6.28
CA GLY A 150 2.47 -14.47 6.29
C GLY A 150 2.33 -15.08 4.90
N ALA A 151 1.99 -14.26 3.91
CA ALA A 151 1.85 -14.71 2.52
C ALA A 151 3.19 -15.07 1.88
N ILE A 152 4.26 -14.27 2.13
CA ILE A 152 5.62 -14.53 1.65
C ILE A 152 6.13 -15.89 2.13
N ASN A 153 5.85 -16.23 3.39
CA ASN A 153 6.37 -17.42 4.04
C ASN A 153 5.31 -18.52 4.23
N LEU A 154 4.27 -18.52 3.40
CA LEU A 154 3.23 -19.54 3.49
C LEU A 154 3.83 -20.94 3.34
N GLY A 155 3.63 -21.79 4.36
CA GLY A 155 4.21 -23.12 4.41
C GLY A 155 3.71 -24.02 3.27
N GLU A 156 4.60 -24.87 2.76
CA GLU A 156 4.26 -25.83 1.72
C GLU A 156 3.09 -26.75 2.16
N GLY A 157 2.11 -26.92 1.29
CA GLY A 157 0.93 -27.76 1.57
C GLY A 157 -0.06 -27.15 2.59
N MET A 158 0.08 -25.88 2.97
CA MET A 158 -0.91 -25.21 3.83
C MET A 158 -2.26 -25.08 3.15
N ILE A 159 -2.29 -24.82 1.86
CA ILE A 159 -3.50 -24.75 1.04
C ILE A 159 -3.43 -25.75 -0.11
N THR A 160 -4.58 -26.32 -0.50
CA THR A 160 -4.68 -27.31 -1.58
C THR A 160 -5.63 -26.89 -2.70
N GLY A 161 -6.56 -25.99 -2.40
CA GLY A 161 -7.50 -25.43 -3.36
C GLY A 161 -6.82 -24.73 -4.54
N LYS A 162 -7.58 -24.57 -5.62
CA LYS A 162 -7.14 -23.83 -6.84
C LYS A 162 -7.94 -22.56 -7.07
N ILE A 163 -8.97 -22.33 -6.29
CA ILE A 163 -9.78 -21.10 -6.31
C ILE A 163 -9.54 -20.40 -4.98
N LEU A 164 -9.18 -19.12 -5.03
CA LEU A 164 -8.99 -18.33 -3.83
C LEU A 164 -9.86 -17.05 -3.90
N ILE A 165 -10.62 -16.83 -2.85
CA ILE A 165 -11.39 -15.62 -2.62
C ILE A 165 -10.72 -14.88 -1.45
N ASN A 166 -10.03 -13.82 -1.74
CA ASN A 166 -9.49 -12.90 -0.75
C ASN A 166 -10.62 -11.97 -0.28
N LEU A 167 -10.72 -11.76 1.02
CA LEU A 167 -11.81 -11.00 1.66
C LEU A 167 -11.31 -9.68 2.26
N ASP A 168 -10.35 -9.04 1.58
CA ASP A 168 -9.58 -7.91 2.06
C ASP A 168 -9.79 -6.63 1.22
N SER A 169 -10.88 -6.58 0.48
CA SER A 169 -11.28 -5.36 -0.26
C SER A 169 -12.23 -4.51 0.54
N GLU A 170 -12.16 -3.19 0.32
CA GLU A 170 -12.78 -2.17 1.16
C GLU A 170 -13.98 -1.47 0.51
N ASP A 171 -14.43 -1.94 -0.67
CA ASP A 171 -15.50 -1.28 -1.44
C ASP A 171 -16.56 -2.28 -1.91
N ASP A 172 -17.84 -2.06 -1.47
CA ASP A 172 -18.98 -2.80 -1.98
C ASP A 172 -19.19 -2.54 -3.48
N GLY A 173 -19.52 -3.59 -4.22
CA GLY A 173 -19.78 -3.51 -5.67
C GLY A 173 -18.52 -3.54 -6.52
N GLU A 174 -17.35 -3.80 -5.93
CA GLU A 174 -16.08 -3.94 -6.62
C GLU A 174 -15.54 -5.36 -6.49
N ILE A 175 -14.96 -5.89 -7.57
CA ILE A 175 -14.27 -7.17 -7.60
C ILE A 175 -12.87 -6.91 -8.14
N PHE A 176 -11.86 -7.15 -7.31
CA PHE A 176 -10.48 -7.01 -7.71
C PHE A 176 -9.96 -8.33 -8.30
N VAL A 177 -9.26 -8.20 -9.42
CA VAL A 177 -8.73 -9.31 -10.21
C VAL A 177 -7.25 -9.14 -10.51
N GLY A 178 -6.60 -8.21 -9.83
CA GLY A 178 -5.18 -7.92 -10.00
C GLY A 178 -4.66 -6.89 -9.02
N CYS A 179 -3.35 -6.93 -8.79
CA CYS A 179 -2.64 -5.96 -7.98
C CYS A 179 -1.23 -5.71 -8.50
N ALA A 180 -0.63 -4.57 -8.12
CA ALA A 180 0.75 -4.31 -8.48
C ALA A 180 1.74 -4.98 -7.52
N GLY A 181 2.78 -5.58 -8.04
CA GLY A 181 4.00 -5.86 -7.32
C GLY A 181 4.83 -4.59 -7.10
N GLY A 182 5.79 -4.66 -6.22
CA GLY A 182 6.68 -3.54 -5.90
C GLY A 182 8.14 -3.96 -5.74
N ILE A 183 9.03 -3.04 -6.04
CA ILE A 183 10.47 -3.16 -5.79
C ILE A 183 11.02 -1.77 -5.49
N ASP A 184 11.90 -1.68 -4.49
CA ASP A 184 12.55 -0.42 -4.17
C ASP A 184 13.97 -0.42 -4.73
N THR A 185 14.37 0.72 -5.30
CA THR A 185 15.72 0.95 -5.79
C THR A 185 16.39 2.02 -4.93
N THR A 186 17.53 1.70 -4.37
CA THR A 186 18.38 2.59 -3.58
C THR A 186 19.61 2.96 -4.39
N ALA A 187 19.87 4.26 -4.57
CA ALA A 187 21.08 4.79 -5.18
C ALA A 187 21.88 5.59 -4.15
N ILE A 188 23.16 5.27 -4.00
CA ILE A 188 24.09 5.92 -3.07
C ILE A 188 25.13 6.73 -3.86
N PHE A 189 25.11 8.02 -3.64
CA PHE A 189 26.16 8.92 -4.12
C PHE A 189 27.20 9.11 -3.03
N HIS A 190 28.45 8.81 -3.32
CA HIS A 190 29.60 9.19 -2.48
C HIS A 190 30.12 10.54 -2.93
N TYR A 191 30.37 11.44 -2.00
CA TYR A 191 30.91 12.76 -2.30
C TYR A 191 32.14 13.08 -1.46
N ARG A 192 32.91 14.06 -1.91
CA ARG A 192 34.01 14.64 -1.12
C ARG A 192 33.57 16.00 -0.61
N ARG A 193 33.95 16.29 0.64
CA ARG A 193 33.76 17.62 1.21
C ARG A 193 34.70 18.62 0.57
N SER A 194 34.16 19.68 0.02
CA SER A 194 34.90 20.85 -0.47
C SER A 194 34.66 22.02 0.47
N VAL A 195 35.68 22.82 0.74
CA VAL A 195 35.53 24.03 1.56
C VAL A 195 34.51 24.97 0.89
N ALA A 196 33.52 25.41 1.67
CA ALA A 196 32.54 26.34 1.16
C ALA A 196 33.22 27.66 0.65
N PRO A 197 33.00 28.11 -0.64
CA PRO A 197 33.69 29.27 -1.18
C PRO A 197 33.34 30.55 -0.42
N GLU A 198 34.35 31.39 -0.13
CA GLU A 198 34.16 32.65 0.66
C GLU A 198 33.32 33.70 -0.07
N HIS A 199 33.39 33.71 -1.38
CA HIS A 199 32.70 34.69 -2.23
C HIS A 199 31.27 34.25 -2.60
N PHE A 200 30.81 33.06 -2.11
CA PHE A 200 29.46 32.60 -2.31
C PHE A 200 28.54 33.08 -1.20
N HIS A 201 27.32 33.37 -1.59
CA HIS A 201 26.18 33.53 -0.69
C HIS A 201 25.42 32.22 -0.54
N PHE A 202 25.12 31.83 0.70
CA PHE A 202 24.47 30.54 0.97
C PHE A 202 22.98 30.74 1.27
N LEU A 203 22.19 29.89 0.67
CA LEU A 203 20.75 29.93 0.68
C LEU A 203 20.19 28.54 1.00
N LYS A 204 19.08 28.52 1.70
CA LYS A 204 18.24 27.33 1.83
C LYS A 204 16.94 27.58 1.10
N VAL A 205 16.65 26.73 0.12
CA VAL A 205 15.36 26.70 -0.57
C VAL A 205 14.54 25.53 -0.04
N SER A 206 13.24 25.73 0.14
CA SER A 206 12.31 24.69 0.55
C SER A 206 10.99 24.74 -0.21
N VAL A 207 10.38 23.61 -0.39
CA VAL A 207 9.00 23.44 -0.88
C VAL A 207 8.19 22.71 0.15
N SER A 208 6.96 23.17 0.38
CA SER A 208 6.02 22.61 1.34
C SER A 208 4.56 22.79 0.89
N GLY A 209 3.61 22.23 1.65
CA GLY A 209 2.19 22.38 1.38
C GLY A 209 1.65 21.52 0.23
N LEU A 210 2.44 20.55 -0.26
CA LEU A 210 1.98 19.59 -1.26
C LEU A 210 1.07 18.53 -0.62
N LEU A 211 0.12 18.01 -1.38
CA LEU A 211 -0.81 16.98 -0.93
C LEU A 211 -0.11 15.64 -0.65
N GLY A 212 0.87 15.28 -1.50
CA GLY A 212 1.50 13.96 -1.42
C GLY A 212 0.53 12.85 -1.79
N GLY A 213 0.60 11.72 -1.10
CA GLY A 213 -0.28 10.57 -1.30
C GLY A 213 0.47 9.25 -1.41
N HIS A 214 -0.28 8.15 -1.57
CA HIS A 214 0.29 6.82 -1.74
C HIS A 214 0.96 6.66 -3.12
N SER A 215 2.19 6.15 -3.15
CA SER A 215 2.97 6.02 -4.39
C SER A 215 2.39 5.03 -5.43
N GLY A 216 1.40 4.25 -5.05
CA GLY A 216 0.61 3.41 -5.95
C GLY A 216 -0.75 4.03 -6.22
N GLY A 217 -1.65 4.06 -5.25
CA GLY A 217 -3.04 4.49 -5.40
C GLY A 217 -3.21 5.92 -5.92
N ASP A 218 -2.32 6.85 -5.57
CA ASP A 218 -2.44 8.25 -5.96
C ASP A 218 -1.49 8.68 -7.09
N ILE A 219 -0.58 7.82 -7.57
CA ILE A 219 0.47 8.19 -8.52
C ILE A 219 -0.07 8.75 -9.84
N HIS A 220 -1.28 8.35 -10.23
CA HIS A 220 -1.95 8.79 -11.45
C HIS A 220 -2.64 10.15 -11.33
N GLN A 221 -2.75 10.69 -10.13
CA GLN A 221 -3.49 11.95 -9.89
C GLN A 221 -2.70 13.20 -10.30
N GLY A 222 -1.46 13.03 -10.77
CA GLY A 222 -0.64 14.14 -11.24
C GLY A 222 -0.14 15.08 -10.14
N ARG A 223 -0.13 14.61 -8.87
CA ARG A 223 0.38 15.39 -7.73
C ARG A 223 1.86 15.67 -7.87
N ALA A 224 2.28 16.82 -7.39
CA ALA A 224 3.68 17.24 -7.45
C ALA A 224 4.55 16.43 -6.49
N ASN A 225 5.81 16.24 -6.89
CA ASN A 225 6.84 15.61 -6.07
C ASN A 225 7.86 16.66 -5.62
N ALA A 226 7.97 16.88 -4.31
CA ALA A 226 8.82 17.91 -3.73
C ALA A 226 10.30 17.78 -4.15
N ASN A 227 10.83 16.54 -4.21
CA ASN A 227 12.21 16.31 -4.64
C ASN A 227 12.43 16.74 -6.10
N LYS A 228 11.45 16.49 -6.97
CA LYS A 228 11.50 16.90 -8.39
C LYS A 228 11.45 18.40 -8.53
N LEU A 229 10.64 19.10 -7.71
CA LEU A 229 10.52 20.56 -7.77
C LEU A 229 11.83 21.26 -7.35
N ILE A 230 12.42 20.84 -6.22
CA ILE A 230 13.72 21.39 -5.79
C ILE A 230 14.83 21.06 -6.79
N ALA A 231 14.87 19.84 -7.32
CA ALA A 231 15.85 19.46 -8.33
C ALA A 231 15.70 20.27 -9.64
N ARG A 232 14.44 20.53 -10.09
CA ARG A 232 14.14 21.37 -11.26
C ARG A 232 14.63 22.80 -11.07
N PHE A 233 14.38 23.38 -9.90
CA PHE A 233 14.85 24.72 -9.57
C PHE A 233 16.40 24.81 -9.60
N LEU A 234 17.06 23.88 -8.88
CA LEU A 234 18.53 23.85 -8.86
C LEU A 234 19.14 23.57 -10.25
N TRP A 235 18.50 22.71 -11.05
CA TRP A 235 18.93 22.47 -12.42
C TRP A 235 18.85 23.74 -13.26
N GLY A 236 17.74 24.49 -13.20
CA GLY A 236 17.59 25.78 -13.88
C GLY A 236 18.70 26.77 -13.51
N LEU A 237 18.94 26.93 -12.20
CA LEU A 237 20.03 27.79 -11.71
C LEU A 237 21.40 27.34 -12.22
N SER A 238 21.66 26.04 -12.29
CA SER A 238 22.95 25.49 -12.73
C SER A 238 23.25 25.68 -14.21
N GLN A 239 22.28 26.14 -15.01
CA GLN A 239 22.52 26.46 -16.43
C GLN A 239 23.18 27.84 -16.62
N GLU A 240 22.97 28.72 -15.66
CA GLU A 240 23.44 30.14 -15.76
C GLU A 240 24.48 30.47 -14.68
N HIS A 241 24.52 29.70 -13.60
CA HIS A 241 25.36 29.98 -12.43
C HIS A 241 26.09 28.73 -11.95
N GLU A 242 27.24 28.93 -11.31
CA GLU A 242 27.88 27.89 -10.51
C GLU A 242 27.08 27.68 -9.21
N VAL A 243 26.59 26.47 -9.00
CA VAL A 243 25.79 26.08 -7.82
C VAL A 243 26.59 25.08 -7.00
N ALA A 244 26.93 25.41 -5.76
CA ALA A 244 27.59 24.54 -4.80
C ALA A 244 26.54 23.93 -3.85
N VAL A 245 26.11 22.73 -4.09
CA VAL A 245 25.16 22.03 -3.20
C VAL A 245 25.88 21.67 -1.90
N CYS A 246 25.24 21.94 -0.76
CA CYS A 246 25.74 21.56 0.56
C CYS A 246 24.86 20.48 1.19
N GLU A 247 23.54 20.59 1.00
CA GLU A 247 22.56 19.61 1.51
C GLU A 247 21.40 19.46 0.53
N PHE A 248 20.82 18.27 0.51
CA PHE A 248 19.54 18.00 -0.14
C PHE A 248 18.77 16.95 0.70
N ASN A 249 17.59 17.33 1.18
CA ASN A 249 16.73 16.45 1.97
C ASN A 249 15.27 16.59 1.53
N GLY A 250 14.59 15.45 1.28
CA GLY A 250 13.16 15.44 0.97
C GLY A 250 12.58 14.04 0.99
N GLY A 251 11.30 13.96 1.31
CA GLY A 251 10.59 12.69 1.46
C GLY A 251 11.06 11.86 2.67
N ASN A 252 10.22 10.98 3.17
CA ASN A 252 10.53 10.13 4.32
C ASN A 252 10.20 8.65 4.07
N LEU A 253 9.10 8.35 3.40
CA LEU A 253 8.56 7.02 3.22
C LEU A 253 8.67 6.58 1.76
N ARG A 254 9.09 5.32 1.53
CA ARG A 254 9.24 4.74 0.19
C ARG A 254 7.92 4.66 -0.58
N ASN A 255 6.82 4.45 0.13
CA ASN A 255 5.48 4.31 -0.44
C ASN A 255 4.67 5.61 -0.47
N ALA A 256 5.29 6.77 -0.23
CA ALA A 256 4.63 8.06 -0.27
C ALA A 256 5.24 9.00 -1.33
N ILE A 257 4.41 9.82 -1.98
CA ILE A 257 4.84 10.92 -2.83
C ILE A 257 5.35 12.04 -1.90
N PRO A 258 6.60 12.53 -2.07
CA PRO A 258 7.19 13.53 -1.19
C PRO A 258 6.40 14.84 -1.17
N ARG A 259 6.01 15.28 0.03
CA ARG A 259 5.26 16.53 0.26
C ARG A 259 6.14 17.74 0.52
N GLU A 260 7.35 17.49 0.99
CA GLU A 260 8.32 18.52 1.39
C GLU A 260 9.71 18.11 0.96
N ALA A 261 10.51 19.11 0.57
CA ALA A 261 11.93 18.96 0.32
C ALA A 261 12.65 20.30 0.56
N CYS A 262 13.93 20.23 0.87
CA CYS A 262 14.79 21.39 0.95
C CYS A 262 16.19 21.10 0.43
N ALA A 263 16.87 22.14 -0.01
CA ALA A 263 18.28 22.10 -0.36
C ALA A 263 19.01 23.33 0.18
N VAL A 264 20.23 23.11 0.65
CA VAL A 264 21.18 24.17 0.99
C VAL A 264 22.21 24.25 -0.13
N PHE A 265 22.40 25.43 -0.68
CA PHE A 265 23.35 25.68 -1.78
C PHE A 265 23.99 27.03 -1.69
N GLY A 266 25.20 27.14 -2.24
CA GLY A 266 25.91 28.36 -2.42
C GLY A 266 25.87 28.81 -3.87
N ILE A 267 25.81 30.12 -4.08
CA ILE A 267 25.88 30.79 -5.38
C ILE A 267 26.75 32.04 -5.27
N HIS A 268 27.34 32.50 -6.37
CA HIS A 268 28.14 33.73 -6.35
C HIS A 268 27.36 34.89 -5.73
N GLY A 269 27.96 35.63 -4.81
CA GLY A 269 27.27 36.63 -3.98
C GLY A 269 26.53 37.73 -4.76
N GLU A 270 27.00 38.08 -5.95
CA GLU A 270 26.36 39.06 -6.85
C GLU A 270 25.02 38.55 -7.43
N ALA A 271 24.80 37.23 -7.45
CA ALA A 271 23.59 36.61 -8.02
C ALA A 271 22.45 36.46 -7.00
N LYS A 272 22.61 36.89 -5.75
CA LYS A 272 21.60 36.67 -4.70
C LYS A 272 20.19 37.16 -5.09
N GLN A 273 20.08 38.38 -5.59
CA GLN A 273 18.78 38.96 -5.98
C GLN A 273 18.20 38.21 -7.19
N THR A 274 19.04 37.88 -8.16
CA THR A 274 18.64 37.09 -9.33
C THR A 274 18.04 35.74 -8.94
N VAL A 275 18.61 35.10 -7.92
CA VAL A 275 18.06 33.79 -7.41
C VAL A 275 16.70 33.96 -6.73
N ALA A 276 16.52 35.06 -5.96
CA ALA A 276 15.21 35.33 -5.36
C ALA A 276 14.14 35.59 -6.43
N ASP A 277 14.47 36.41 -7.43
CA ASP A 277 13.58 36.71 -8.56
C ASP A 277 13.27 35.43 -9.39
N ALA A 278 14.27 34.56 -9.57
CA ALA A 278 14.10 33.27 -10.24
C ALA A 278 13.18 32.34 -9.46
N LEU A 279 13.28 32.29 -8.12
CA LEU A 279 12.39 31.50 -7.29
C LEU A 279 10.95 32.02 -7.35
N ASP A 280 10.74 33.33 -7.30
CA ASP A 280 9.41 33.91 -7.43
C ASP A 280 8.78 33.63 -8.81
N ALA A 281 9.57 33.62 -9.87
CA ALA A 281 9.12 33.25 -11.21
C ALA A 281 8.78 31.76 -11.26
N PHE A 282 9.64 30.90 -10.74
CA PHE A 282 9.45 29.48 -10.65
C PHE A 282 8.21 29.11 -9.81
N ALA A 283 8.01 29.75 -8.66
CA ALA A 283 6.84 29.52 -7.82
C ALA A 283 5.52 29.82 -8.57
N ARG A 284 5.47 30.93 -9.33
CA ARG A 284 4.30 31.26 -10.18
C ARG A 284 4.08 30.23 -11.28
N GLU A 285 5.15 29.74 -11.91
CA GLU A 285 5.07 28.69 -12.93
C GLU A 285 4.49 27.40 -12.36
N ILE A 286 5.02 26.93 -11.22
CA ILE A 286 4.53 25.71 -10.55
C ILE A 286 3.09 25.86 -10.05
N GLN A 287 2.71 27.00 -9.49
CA GLN A 287 1.33 27.26 -9.12
C GLN A 287 0.39 27.21 -10.34
N GLY A 288 0.84 27.65 -11.51
CA GLY A 288 0.09 27.52 -12.76
C GLY A 288 0.00 26.08 -13.26
N GLU A 289 1.12 25.34 -13.27
CA GLU A 289 1.18 23.94 -13.72
C GLU A 289 0.29 23.02 -12.87
N PHE A 290 0.25 23.23 -11.56
CA PHE A 290 -0.50 22.41 -10.61
C PHE A 290 -1.78 23.10 -10.11
N ALA A 291 -2.32 24.07 -10.85
CA ALA A 291 -3.56 24.72 -10.48
C ALA A 291 -4.71 23.72 -10.34
N GLY A 292 -5.39 23.73 -9.18
CA GLY A 292 -6.47 22.80 -8.85
C GLY A 292 -6.01 21.44 -8.30
N ILE A 293 -4.71 21.11 -8.40
CA ILE A 293 -4.14 19.88 -7.84
C ILE A 293 -3.40 20.16 -6.53
N GLU A 294 -2.52 21.20 -6.52
CA GLU A 294 -1.71 21.56 -5.36
C GLU A 294 -2.05 23.00 -4.89
N PRO A 295 -3.21 23.21 -4.25
CA PRO A 295 -3.67 24.57 -3.93
C PRO A 295 -2.85 25.26 -2.85
N SER A 296 -2.05 24.52 -2.08
CA SER A 296 -1.29 25.01 -0.93
C SER A 296 0.22 25.00 -1.14
N VAL A 297 0.71 24.76 -2.37
CA VAL A 297 2.15 24.72 -2.65
C VAL A 297 2.83 26.06 -2.31
N LYS A 298 3.92 25.98 -1.56
CA LYS A 298 4.72 27.13 -1.11
C LYS A 298 6.19 26.87 -1.34
N PHE A 299 6.89 27.94 -1.76
CA PHE A 299 8.34 27.97 -1.85
C PHE A 299 8.86 29.04 -0.91
N ASP A 300 9.89 28.70 -0.15
CA ASP A 300 10.59 29.62 0.72
C ASP A 300 12.08 29.61 0.40
N ILE A 301 12.72 30.77 0.52
CA ILE A 301 14.17 30.90 0.41
C ILE A 301 14.70 31.80 1.53
N GLU A 302 15.68 31.31 2.26
CA GLU A 302 16.32 32.05 3.33
C GLU A 302 17.84 32.11 3.17
N SER A 303 18.44 33.24 3.56
CA SER A 303 19.88 33.34 3.67
C SER A 303 20.35 32.67 4.93
N ILE A 304 21.38 31.84 4.80
CA ILE A 304 21.99 31.15 5.93
C ILE A 304 23.46 31.52 6.09
N GLU A 305 24.02 31.21 7.24
CA GLU A 305 25.45 31.27 7.46
C GLU A 305 26.22 30.33 6.54
N ARG A 306 27.46 30.69 6.19
CA ARG A 306 28.31 29.86 5.34
C ARG A 306 28.52 28.48 6.01
N PRO A 307 28.12 27.38 5.39
CA PRO A 307 28.41 26.02 5.90
C PRO A 307 29.92 25.77 5.95
N ALA A 308 30.32 24.79 6.77
CA ALA A 308 31.72 24.41 6.84
C ALA A 308 32.25 23.79 5.53
N TYR A 309 31.36 23.10 4.81
CA TYR A 309 31.66 22.42 3.54
C TYR A 309 30.45 22.39 2.60
N CYS A 310 30.75 22.15 1.34
CA CYS A 310 29.79 21.76 0.31
C CYS A 310 30.17 20.39 -0.26
N ILE A 311 29.25 19.76 -0.96
CA ILE A 311 29.52 18.60 -1.81
C ILE A 311 30.45 19.06 -2.94
N ASP A 312 31.44 18.27 -3.32
CA ASP A 312 32.31 18.62 -4.46
C ASP A 312 31.48 18.93 -5.72
N SER A 313 31.99 19.80 -6.57
CA SER A 313 31.26 20.38 -7.70
C SER A 313 30.81 19.32 -8.71
N ASP A 314 31.61 18.28 -8.96
CA ASP A 314 31.27 17.19 -9.88
C ASP A 314 30.08 16.40 -9.36
N THR A 315 30.14 15.97 -8.09
CA THR A 315 29.03 15.25 -7.46
C THR A 315 27.78 16.12 -7.32
N SER A 316 27.90 17.42 -7.01
CA SER A 316 26.79 18.39 -6.98
C SER A 316 26.05 18.42 -8.32
N LEU A 317 26.77 18.56 -9.43
CA LEU A 317 26.16 18.59 -10.78
C LEU A 317 25.53 17.26 -11.17
N ARG A 318 26.21 16.14 -10.86
CA ARG A 318 25.66 14.81 -11.12
C ARG A 318 24.37 14.56 -10.34
N LEU A 319 24.34 14.94 -9.05
CA LEU A 319 23.16 14.83 -8.20
C LEU A 319 21.99 15.65 -8.73
N ILE A 320 22.20 16.95 -9.02
CA ILE A 320 21.16 17.83 -9.59
C ILE A 320 20.57 17.21 -10.85
N ARG A 321 21.44 16.80 -11.80
CA ARG A 321 21.02 16.22 -13.07
C ARG A 321 20.27 14.90 -12.87
N ALA A 322 20.77 14.03 -11.99
CA ALA A 322 20.15 12.75 -11.68
C ALA A 322 18.75 12.94 -11.08
N LEU A 323 18.61 13.78 -10.06
CA LEU A 323 17.31 14.02 -9.43
C LEU A 323 16.31 14.68 -10.38
N TYR A 324 16.76 15.63 -11.21
CA TYR A 324 15.90 16.29 -12.19
C TYR A 324 15.43 15.34 -13.28
N SER A 325 16.33 14.51 -13.85
CA SER A 325 15.99 13.58 -14.93
C SER A 325 15.47 12.21 -14.45
N ALA A 326 15.49 11.93 -13.13
CA ALA A 326 15.00 10.66 -12.59
C ALA A 326 13.56 10.38 -13.04
N PRO A 327 13.25 9.16 -13.51
CA PRO A 327 11.88 8.75 -13.80
C PRO A 327 10.99 8.91 -12.55
N HIS A 328 9.78 9.48 -12.74
CA HIS A 328 8.78 9.64 -11.69
C HIS A 328 7.38 9.72 -12.30
N GLY A 329 6.41 9.10 -11.65
CA GLY A 329 5.01 9.09 -12.08
C GLY A 329 4.61 7.82 -12.80
N VAL A 330 3.52 7.90 -13.56
CA VAL A 330 3.00 6.81 -14.38
C VAL A 330 3.92 6.56 -15.57
N TYR A 331 4.37 5.31 -15.71
CA TYR A 331 5.18 4.86 -16.85
C TYR A 331 4.32 4.24 -17.96
N SER A 332 3.33 3.40 -17.57
CA SER A 332 2.35 2.86 -18.51
C SER A 332 1.00 2.61 -17.84
N MET A 333 -0.06 2.68 -18.66
CA MET A 333 -1.41 2.33 -18.29
C MET A 333 -1.73 0.90 -18.70
N SER A 334 -2.62 0.23 -17.96
CA SER A 334 -3.10 -1.11 -18.28
C SER A 334 -3.81 -1.13 -19.64
N ARG A 335 -3.59 -2.19 -20.41
CA ARG A 335 -4.29 -2.44 -21.66
C ARG A 335 -5.62 -3.18 -21.46
N ASP A 336 -5.72 -3.91 -20.36
CA ASP A 336 -6.86 -4.77 -20.04
C ASP A 336 -7.93 -4.06 -19.22
N LEU A 337 -7.52 -3.11 -18.37
CA LEU A 337 -8.40 -2.33 -17.49
C LEU A 337 -8.19 -0.82 -17.73
N PRO A 338 -9.12 -0.17 -18.44
CA PRO A 338 -9.06 1.28 -18.68
C PRO A 338 -9.02 2.08 -17.37
N GLY A 339 -8.11 3.06 -17.29
CA GLY A 339 -7.95 3.92 -16.12
C GLY A 339 -6.99 3.36 -15.06
N LEU A 340 -6.61 2.08 -15.13
CA LEU A 340 -5.65 1.48 -14.21
C LEU A 340 -4.21 1.80 -14.64
N VAL A 341 -3.37 2.19 -13.68
CA VAL A 341 -1.92 2.24 -13.86
C VAL A 341 -1.37 0.81 -13.90
N GLU A 342 -0.61 0.46 -14.93
CA GLU A 342 0.11 -0.81 -15.00
C GLU A 342 1.47 -0.70 -14.32
N THR A 343 2.26 0.34 -14.70
CA THR A 343 3.64 0.51 -14.26
C THR A 343 3.89 1.97 -13.85
N SER A 344 4.54 2.16 -12.72
CA SER A 344 4.93 3.47 -12.20
C SER A 344 6.26 3.45 -11.46
N THR A 345 6.82 4.62 -11.23
CA THR A 345 7.98 4.82 -10.33
C THR A 345 7.81 6.08 -9.53
N ASN A 346 8.25 6.08 -8.27
CA ASN A 346 8.19 7.21 -7.35
C ASN A 346 9.59 7.57 -6.85
N LEU A 347 10.05 8.79 -7.08
CA LEU A 347 11.25 9.34 -6.43
C LEU A 347 10.88 9.69 -4.98
N ALA A 348 11.02 8.72 -4.09
CA ALA A 348 10.42 8.74 -2.76
C ALA A 348 11.19 9.58 -1.74
N ALA A 349 12.51 9.42 -1.68
CA ALA A 349 13.32 10.14 -0.69
C ALA A 349 14.71 10.46 -1.21
N VAL A 350 15.25 11.59 -0.74
CA VAL A 350 16.66 11.97 -0.87
C VAL A 350 17.14 12.36 0.51
N LYS A 351 18.17 11.71 1.04
CA LYS A 351 18.69 11.93 2.38
C LYS A 351 20.20 12.03 2.40
N MET A 352 20.69 13.06 3.10
CA MET A 352 22.10 13.08 3.52
C MET A 352 22.27 12.05 4.64
N GLU A 353 23.27 11.18 4.51
CA GLU A 353 23.58 10.17 5.51
C GLU A 353 25.00 10.34 6.05
N GLU A 354 25.34 9.66 7.12
CA GLU A 354 26.69 9.63 7.66
C GLU A 354 27.69 9.02 6.64
N GLY A 355 28.96 9.40 6.74
CA GLY A 355 30.00 8.87 5.84
C GLY A 355 30.09 9.54 4.48
N ASP A 356 29.65 10.82 4.38
CA ASP A 356 29.69 11.61 3.14
C ASP A 356 28.94 10.93 1.98
N THR A 357 27.74 10.45 2.28
CA THR A 357 26.85 9.79 1.33
C THR A 357 25.49 10.49 1.19
N ILE A 358 24.90 10.35 0.01
CA ILE A 358 23.54 10.79 -0.28
C ILE A 358 22.77 9.58 -0.76
N LYS A 359 21.74 9.21 -0.02
CA LYS A 359 20.84 8.11 -0.36
C LYS A 359 19.62 8.60 -1.09
N VAL A 360 19.39 8.07 -2.27
CA VAL A 360 18.17 8.29 -3.05
C VAL A 360 17.37 7.00 -3.05
N THR A 361 16.13 7.06 -2.59
CA THR A 361 15.21 5.92 -2.60
C THR A 361 14.11 6.16 -3.61
N THR A 362 13.88 5.19 -4.47
CA THR A 362 12.77 5.17 -5.42
C THR A 362 11.98 3.88 -5.25
N SER A 363 10.68 3.91 -5.55
CA SER A 363 9.82 2.72 -5.47
C SER A 363 9.14 2.52 -6.82
N GLN A 364 9.30 1.33 -7.41
CA GLN A 364 8.71 0.94 -8.68
C GLN A 364 7.58 -0.04 -8.43
N ARG A 365 6.50 0.08 -9.21
CA ARG A 365 5.34 -0.81 -9.15
C ARG A 365 4.92 -1.23 -10.54
N SER A 366 4.50 -2.50 -10.66
CA SER A 366 3.83 -2.98 -11.87
C SER A 366 2.98 -4.22 -11.55
N SER A 367 1.82 -4.35 -12.21
CA SER A 367 1.05 -5.60 -12.21
C SER A 367 1.65 -6.67 -13.13
N VAL A 368 2.64 -6.30 -13.97
CA VAL A 368 3.35 -7.18 -14.89
C VAL A 368 4.78 -7.35 -14.41
N GLU A 369 5.15 -8.56 -14.00
CA GLU A 369 6.42 -8.85 -13.33
C GLU A 369 7.64 -8.41 -14.15
N SER A 370 7.69 -8.75 -15.45
CA SER A 370 8.79 -8.34 -16.32
C SER A 370 8.91 -6.82 -16.48
N ARG A 371 7.80 -6.07 -16.37
CA ARG A 371 7.82 -4.62 -16.45
C ARG A 371 8.20 -3.97 -15.13
N LYS A 372 7.92 -4.62 -14.00
CA LYS A 372 8.44 -4.20 -12.69
C LYS A 372 9.95 -4.16 -12.70
N PHE A 373 10.58 -5.23 -13.19
CA PHE A 373 12.04 -5.28 -13.33
C PHE A 373 12.57 -4.34 -14.43
N ASP A 374 11.86 -4.20 -15.54
CA ASP A 374 12.28 -3.28 -16.61
C ASP A 374 12.38 -1.83 -16.10
N ILE A 375 11.35 -1.32 -15.42
CA ILE A 375 11.41 0.04 -14.86
C ILE A 375 12.45 0.16 -13.73
N ALA A 376 12.66 -0.87 -12.90
CA ALA A 376 13.69 -0.88 -11.89
C ALA A 376 15.09 -0.80 -12.51
N HIS A 377 15.37 -1.58 -13.55
CA HIS A 377 16.64 -1.54 -14.27
C HIS A 377 16.86 -0.22 -15.04
N GLN A 378 15.79 0.42 -15.55
CA GLN A 378 15.90 1.76 -16.13
C GLN A 378 16.31 2.79 -15.09
N VAL A 379 15.72 2.73 -13.88
CA VAL A 379 16.11 3.59 -12.75
C VAL A 379 17.54 3.30 -12.29
N GLU A 380 17.93 2.02 -12.23
CA GLU A 380 19.30 1.61 -11.92
C GLU A 380 20.29 2.21 -12.92
N ALA A 381 20.07 1.97 -14.22
CA ALA A 381 20.93 2.49 -15.28
C ALA A 381 21.03 4.02 -15.23
N HIS A 382 19.91 4.71 -14.93
CA HIS A 382 19.89 6.16 -14.79
C HIS A 382 20.83 6.65 -13.67
N PHE A 383 20.74 6.07 -12.47
CA PHE A 383 21.59 6.48 -11.36
C PHE A 383 23.04 6.03 -11.51
N GLN A 384 23.27 4.85 -12.13
CA GLN A 384 24.64 4.41 -12.48
C GLN A 384 25.33 5.36 -13.47
N LEU A 385 24.62 5.88 -14.48
CA LEU A 385 25.13 6.91 -15.38
C LEU A 385 25.52 8.21 -14.64
N ALA A 386 24.86 8.50 -13.53
CA ALA A 386 25.21 9.61 -12.63
C ALA A 386 26.32 9.25 -11.63
N GLY A 387 26.87 8.04 -11.66
CA GLY A 387 27.96 7.57 -10.82
C GLY A 387 27.54 7.15 -9.41
N ALA A 388 26.29 6.78 -9.19
CA ALA A 388 25.82 6.21 -7.93
C ALA A 388 26.02 4.70 -7.89
N GLU A 389 26.21 4.15 -6.69
CA GLU A 389 26.07 2.72 -6.43
C GLU A 389 24.59 2.41 -6.25
N VAL A 390 24.10 1.36 -6.94
CA VAL A 390 22.66 1.06 -6.97
C VAL A 390 22.40 -0.36 -6.50
N SER A 391 21.36 -0.53 -5.69
CA SER A 391 20.86 -1.82 -5.23
C SER A 391 19.32 -1.84 -5.24
N HIS A 392 18.76 -3.04 -5.31
CA HIS A 392 17.33 -3.28 -5.22
C HIS A 392 16.99 -4.05 -3.94
N SER A 393 15.78 -3.84 -3.43
CA SER A 393 15.18 -4.73 -2.44
C SER A 393 14.77 -6.06 -3.09
N ASP A 394 14.40 -7.06 -2.29
CA ASP A 394 13.84 -8.31 -2.79
C ASP A 394 12.52 -8.07 -3.55
N GLY A 395 11.77 -7.04 -3.15
CA GLY A 395 10.48 -6.71 -3.73
C GLY A 395 9.39 -7.72 -3.37
N TYR A 396 8.24 -7.56 -4.04
CA TYR A 396 7.13 -8.52 -4.00
C TYR A 396 6.45 -8.57 -5.37
N PRO A 397 5.86 -9.73 -5.75
CA PRO A 397 5.26 -9.92 -7.07
C PRO A 397 3.93 -9.20 -7.21
N GLY A 398 3.53 -8.97 -8.46
CA GLY A 398 2.20 -8.52 -8.82
C GLY A 398 1.26 -9.67 -9.15
N TRP A 399 0.00 -9.35 -9.20
CA TRP A 399 -1.07 -10.20 -9.71
C TRP A 399 -1.64 -9.56 -10.97
N ALA A 400 -1.24 -10.10 -12.14
CA ALA A 400 -1.70 -9.58 -13.42
C ALA A 400 -3.21 -9.83 -13.61
N PRO A 401 -4.00 -8.82 -14.00
CA PRO A 401 -5.43 -8.97 -14.23
C PRO A 401 -5.75 -10.06 -15.25
N ASN A 402 -6.64 -11.00 -14.90
CA ASN A 402 -7.12 -12.05 -15.80
C ASN A 402 -8.62 -11.92 -16.07
N MET A 403 -8.99 -11.22 -17.15
CA MET A 403 -10.39 -11.03 -17.54
C MET A 403 -11.09 -12.31 -18.03
N LYS A 404 -10.37 -13.43 -18.11
CA LYS A 404 -10.92 -14.76 -18.48
C LYS A 404 -11.13 -15.65 -17.26
N SER A 405 -10.77 -15.20 -16.07
CA SER A 405 -10.88 -15.94 -14.82
C SER A 405 -12.29 -16.52 -14.64
N PRO A 406 -12.46 -17.85 -14.45
CA PRO A 406 -13.73 -18.46 -14.11
C PRO A 406 -14.33 -17.93 -12.82
N ILE A 407 -13.54 -17.81 -11.75
CA ILE A 407 -14.06 -17.32 -10.46
C ILE A 407 -14.49 -15.85 -10.54
N MET A 408 -13.79 -15.00 -11.28
CA MET A 408 -14.22 -13.61 -11.53
C MET A 408 -15.62 -13.57 -12.17
N LYS A 409 -15.86 -14.41 -13.19
CA LYS A 409 -17.18 -14.46 -13.86
C LYS A 409 -18.26 -14.94 -12.92
N ILE A 410 -17.99 -16.02 -12.13
CA ILE A 410 -18.93 -16.56 -11.15
C ILE A 410 -19.28 -15.49 -10.09
N ALA A 411 -18.28 -14.81 -9.55
CA ALA A 411 -18.50 -13.76 -8.56
C ALA A 411 -19.27 -12.55 -9.15
N ALA A 412 -18.94 -12.13 -10.37
CA ALA A 412 -19.64 -11.03 -11.03
C ALA A 412 -21.10 -11.38 -11.33
N GLU A 413 -21.37 -12.61 -11.82
CA GLU A 413 -22.73 -13.10 -12.04
C GLU A 413 -23.52 -13.22 -10.74
N ALA A 414 -22.88 -13.68 -9.65
CA ALA A 414 -23.51 -13.75 -8.33
C ALA A 414 -23.92 -12.37 -7.81
N TYR A 415 -23.06 -11.37 -7.97
CA TYR A 415 -23.37 -10.01 -7.56
C TYR A 415 -24.52 -9.41 -8.40
N GLU A 416 -24.45 -9.54 -9.73
CA GLU A 416 -25.50 -9.03 -10.64
C GLU A 416 -26.86 -9.71 -10.35
N GLU A 417 -26.88 -11.02 -10.09
CA GLU A 417 -28.09 -11.77 -9.74
C GLU A 417 -28.74 -11.29 -8.43
N LEU A 418 -27.93 -10.95 -7.43
CA LEU A 418 -28.41 -10.52 -6.11
C LEU A 418 -28.92 -9.09 -6.08
N PHE A 419 -28.27 -8.19 -6.83
CA PHE A 419 -28.45 -6.75 -6.65
C PHE A 419 -28.91 -6.03 -7.91
N ASP A 420 -29.09 -6.73 -9.04
CA ASP A 420 -29.48 -6.17 -10.35
C ASP A 420 -28.54 -5.05 -10.83
N VAL A 421 -27.28 -5.12 -10.42
CA VAL A 421 -26.20 -4.18 -10.75
C VAL A 421 -24.94 -4.96 -11.07
N LYS A 422 -24.24 -4.61 -12.16
CA LYS A 422 -22.94 -5.18 -12.48
C LYS A 422 -21.88 -4.64 -11.54
N PRO A 423 -21.09 -5.51 -10.91
CA PRO A 423 -19.96 -5.06 -10.11
C PRO A 423 -18.88 -4.45 -11.01
N ALA A 424 -18.12 -3.51 -10.47
CA ALA A 424 -16.95 -2.98 -11.15
C ALA A 424 -15.78 -3.97 -11.04
N ILE A 425 -15.26 -4.42 -12.19
CA ILE A 425 -14.06 -5.26 -12.22
C ILE A 425 -12.85 -4.34 -12.19
N LYS A 426 -12.04 -4.45 -11.16
CA LYS A 426 -10.90 -3.57 -10.89
C LYS A 426 -9.60 -4.35 -10.67
N ALA A 427 -8.51 -3.62 -10.69
CA ALA A 427 -7.26 -4.01 -10.06
C ALA A 427 -6.69 -2.80 -9.32
N ILE A 428 -5.91 -3.04 -8.27
CA ILE A 428 -5.30 -1.98 -7.48
C ILE A 428 -3.84 -1.81 -7.86
N HIS A 429 -3.37 -0.57 -7.96
CA HIS A 429 -1.95 -0.28 -8.17
C HIS A 429 -1.18 -0.19 -6.82
N ALA A 430 -1.49 -1.13 -5.93
CA ALA A 430 -0.86 -1.38 -4.64
C ALA A 430 -0.66 -2.90 -4.47
N GLY A 431 0.00 -3.34 -3.40
CA GLY A 431 0.16 -4.76 -3.10
C GLY A 431 -1.11 -5.37 -2.51
N LEU A 432 -1.33 -6.65 -2.81
CA LEU A 432 -2.25 -7.55 -2.11
C LEU A 432 -1.55 -8.89 -1.94
N GLU A 433 -1.88 -9.63 -0.89
CA GLU A 433 -1.33 -10.97 -0.64
C GLU A 433 -1.52 -11.94 -1.80
N CYS A 434 -2.59 -11.73 -2.60
CA CYS A 434 -2.88 -12.52 -3.80
C CYS A 434 -1.69 -12.63 -4.77
N GLY A 435 -0.90 -11.53 -4.92
CA GLY A 435 0.29 -11.55 -5.77
C GLY A 435 1.34 -12.55 -5.30
N LEU A 436 1.52 -12.66 -3.98
CA LEU A 436 2.52 -13.53 -3.36
C LEU A 436 2.16 -15.01 -3.49
N PHE A 437 0.88 -15.35 -3.36
CA PHE A 437 0.46 -16.74 -3.53
C PHE A 437 0.76 -17.29 -4.92
N LEU A 438 0.77 -16.46 -5.96
CA LEU A 438 1.11 -16.89 -7.32
C LEU A 438 2.58 -17.27 -7.52
N GLU A 439 3.50 -16.85 -6.67
CA GLU A 439 4.90 -17.29 -6.76
C GLU A 439 5.04 -18.80 -6.53
N THR A 440 4.33 -19.31 -5.54
CA THR A 440 4.37 -20.72 -5.16
C THR A 440 3.23 -21.55 -5.78
N ARG A 441 2.13 -20.88 -6.17
CA ARG A 441 0.90 -21.48 -6.67
C ARG A 441 0.39 -20.76 -7.93
N PRO A 442 1.13 -20.80 -9.06
CA PRO A 442 0.77 -20.08 -10.29
C PRO A 442 -0.54 -20.53 -10.95
N GLU A 443 -1.10 -21.67 -10.51
CA GLU A 443 -2.38 -22.18 -10.98
C GLU A 443 -3.60 -21.61 -10.25
N LEU A 444 -3.44 -20.78 -9.23
CA LEU A 444 -4.56 -20.19 -8.50
C LEU A 444 -5.38 -19.24 -9.39
N ASP A 445 -6.69 -19.46 -9.38
CA ASP A 445 -7.68 -18.53 -9.94
C ASP A 445 -8.29 -17.73 -8.79
N MET A 446 -8.14 -16.41 -8.81
CA MET A 446 -8.38 -15.57 -7.63
C MET A 446 -9.28 -14.38 -7.93
N VAL A 447 -10.02 -13.96 -6.91
CA VAL A 447 -10.72 -12.67 -6.81
C VAL A 447 -10.60 -12.12 -5.41
N SER A 448 -10.75 -10.80 -5.28
CA SER A 448 -10.90 -10.15 -3.97
C SER A 448 -12.13 -9.26 -3.98
N PHE A 449 -12.92 -9.32 -2.91
CA PHE A 449 -14.05 -8.43 -2.67
C PHE A 449 -14.38 -8.34 -1.18
N GLY A 450 -15.03 -7.27 -0.77
CA GLY A 450 -15.33 -6.99 0.63
C GLY A 450 -16.48 -5.99 0.81
N PRO A 451 -16.83 -5.65 2.06
CA PRO A 451 -17.78 -4.61 2.37
C PRO A 451 -17.12 -3.24 2.33
N THR A 452 -17.91 -2.15 2.35
CA THR A 452 -17.36 -0.80 2.41
C THR A 452 -16.78 -0.48 3.79
N MET A 453 -15.49 -0.13 3.79
CA MET A 453 -14.77 0.43 4.93
C MET A 453 -14.18 1.79 4.53
N THR A 454 -13.99 2.66 5.50
CA THR A 454 -13.31 3.96 5.27
C THR A 454 -12.48 4.34 6.48
N GLY A 455 -11.45 5.15 6.26
CA GLY A 455 -10.56 5.60 7.33
C GLY A 455 -9.68 4.50 7.93
N VAL A 456 -9.49 3.40 7.22
CA VAL A 456 -8.61 2.30 7.62
C VAL A 456 -7.23 2.81 8.04
N HIS A 457 -6.55 2.10 8.93
CA HIS A 457 -5.25 2.47 9.52
C HIS A 457 -5.28 3.77 10.35
N SER A 458 -6.48 4.22 10.75
CA SER A 458 -6.65 5.41 11.59
C SER A 458 -7.76 5.23 12.63
N PRO A 459 -7.79 6.08 13.70
CA PRO A 459 -8.90 6.08 14.64
C PRO A 459 -10.27 6.50 14.08
N ASP A 460 -10.32 6.93 12.82
CA ASP A 460 -11.54 7.23 12.07
C ASP A 460 -12.08 6.03 11.27
N GLU A 461 -11.46 4.87 11.44
CA GLU A 461 -11.87 3.64 10.77
C GLU A 461 -13.33 3.28 11.08
N GLN A 462 -14.08 2.97 10.04
CA GLN A 462 -15.49 2.60 10.16
C GLN A 462 -15.92 1.59 9.10
N LEU A 463 -16.82 0.68 9.50
CA LEU A 463 -17.37 -0.40 8.67
C LEU A 463 -18.85 -0.16 8.40
N ASN A 464 -19.25 -0.18 7.13
CA ASN A 464 -20.63 0.09 6.72
C ASN A 464 -21.52 -1.14 6.89
N ILE A 465 -22.52 -1.06 7.80
CA ILE A 465 -23.39 -2.18 8.19
C ILE A 465 -24.19 -2.74 7.00
N PRO A 466 -24.89 -1.94 6.16
CA PRO A 466 -25.63 -2.46 5.01
C PRO A 466 -24.76 -3.23 4.00
N THR A 467 -23.50 -2.83 3.83
CA THR A 467 -22.61 -3.48 2.86
C THR A 467 -22.06 -4.80 3.37
N VAL A 468 -21.98 -5.01 4.69
CA VAL A 468 -21.65 -6.32 5.27
C VAL A 468 -22.70 -7.36 4.94
N GLU A 469 -24.00 -7.01 4.93
CA GLU A 469 -25.06 -7.92 4.50
C GLU A 469 -24.92 -8.29 3.02
N LYS A 470 -24.63 -7.30 2.16
CA LYS A 470 -24.41 -7.54 0.73
C LYS A 470 -23.20 -8.44 0.49
N PHE A 471 -22.10 -8.12 1.15
CA PHE A 471 -20.86 -8.90 1.10
C PHE A 471 -21.08 -10.37 1.48
N TRP A 472 -21.80 -10.62 2.58
CA TRP A 472 -22.09 -11.98 3.02
C TRP A 472 -22.94 -12.73 2.00
N ARG A 473 -24.04 -12.15 1.53
CA ARG A 473 -24.89 -12.75 0.49
C ARG A 473 -24.15 -13.00 -0.83
N HIS A 474 -23.24 -12.10 -1.20
CA HIS A 474 -22.40 -12.26 -2.38
C HIS A 474 -21.47 -13.45 -2.22
N LEU A 475 -20.82 -13.59 -1.05
CA LEU A 475 -19.96 -14.73 -0.74
C LEU A 475 -20.75 -16.06 -0.75
N GLU A 476 -21.91 -16.11 -0.08
CA GLU A 476 -22.79 -17.29 -0.05
C GLU A 476 -23.16 -17.75 -1.46
N LEU A 477 -23.64 -16.86 -2.31
CA LEU A 477 -24.06 -17.21 -3.68
C LEU A 477 -22.86 -17.61 -4.55
N THR A 478 -21.72 -16.94 -4.39
CA THR A 478 -20.48 -17.29 -5.11
C THR A 478 -20.05 -18.70 -4.78
N LEU A 479 -20.00 -19.07 -3.49
CA LEU A 479 -19.66 -20.41 -3.04
C LEU A 479 -20.65 -21.47 -3.56
N ALA A 480 -21.95 -21.16 -3.51
CA ALA A 480 -22.99 -22.06 -4.01
C ALA A 480 -22.91 -22.28 -5.54
N LYS A 481 -22.54 -21.25 -6.31
CA LYS A 481 -22.32 -21.38 -7.76
C LYS A 481 -21.06 -22.20 -8.07
N VAL A 482 -19.95 -21.99 -7.36
CA VAL A 482 -18.74 -22.81 -7.48
C VAL A 482 -19.02 -24.28 -7.14
N ALA A 483 -19.83 -24.53 -6.12
CA ALA A 483 -20.19 -25.91 -5.72
C ALA A 483 -21.04 -26.66 -6.79
N LYS A 484 -21.64 -25.96 -7.72
CA LYS A 484 -22.51 -26.50 -8.79
C LYS A 484 -21.87 -26.47 -10.18
N SER A 485 -20.66 -25.92 -10.30
CA SER A 485 -19.96 -25.72 -11.58
C SER A 485 -19.25 -26.96 -12.12
#